data_eabadc80898e81768be2bed870a38eef
#
_entry.id   eabadc80898e81768be2bed870a38eef
#
_cell.length_a   1.000
_cell.length_b   1.000
_cell.length_c   1.000
_cell.angle_alpha   90.00
_cell.angle_beta   90.00
_cell.angle_gamma   90.00
#
_symmetry.space_group_name_H-M   'P 1'
#
loop_
_entity.id
_entity.type
_entity.pdbx_description
1 polymer ?
#
loop_
_entity_poly.entity_id
_entity_poly.type
_entity_poly.pdbx_seq_one_letter_code
_entity_poly.pdbx_strand_id
1 'polypeptide(L)'
;MVTVSYNTRELTALLLWSLRRIVNWPDLEIVVVDNGSADGSAELLAEAARAGICVLLANDVNRQHGPGLSQGISWLASRRGLLPAWIWILDSDVVAARPDALSAALAVARARSAALVGEPRWDPWHQVDSFGLYSLLMDPAVVWQQRTGPFADDGDPLFDLFTSAARLGVGMAAFPFTAGGHVIHRGRSSLSWVYAAGDRSHPHYEWAAGHHDPHFGQVPGADQRYAVLLQAFRDQTRPLTGPTLAAACRHPPRR
;
A
#
# COMPACT_ATOMS: atom_id res chain seq x y z
N MET A 1 2.55 -5.23 7.28
CA MET A 1 2.10 -4.38 6.18
C MET A 1 1.55 -5.27 5.06
N VAL A 2 0.49 -4.84 4.38
CA VAL A 2 -0.12 -5.54 3.23
C VAL A 2 -0.23 -4.56 2.06
N THR A 3 0.11 -4.99 0.86
CA THR A 3 -0.08 -4.27 -0.40
C THR A 3 -0.52 -5.21 -1.52
N VAL A 4 -1.24 -4.68 -2.50
CA VAL A 4 -1.61 -5.39 -3.73
C VAL A 4 -0.85 -4.78 -4.90
N SER A 5 -0.21 -5.61 -5.71
CA SER A 5 0.53 -5.24 -6.90
C SER A 5 -0.19 -5.76 -8.15
N TYR A 6 -0.33 -4.92 -9.16
CA TYR A 6 -0.79 -5.31 -10.48
C TYR A 6 -0.14 -4.45 -11.56
N ASN A 7 0.81 -5.02 -12.29
CA ASN A 7 1.57 -4.34 -13.34
C ASN A 7 2.25 -3.04 -12.85
N THR A 8 2.87 -3.09 -11.68
CA THR A 8 3.52 -1.95 -11.02
C THR A 8 4.94 -2.29 -10.57
N ARG A 9 5.70 -3.01 -11.40
CA ARG A 9 7.01 -3.60 -11.09
C ARG A 9 7.97 -2.63 -10.39
N GLU A 10 8.27 -1.49 -11.02
CA GLU A 10 9.21 -0.51 -10.45
C GLU A 10 8.64 0.17 -9.20
N LEU A 11 7.34 0.45 -9.19
CA LEU A 11 6.67 1.14 -8.08
C LEU A 11 6.63 0.25 -6.84
N THR A 12 6.23 -1.02 -7.00
CA THR A 12 6.23 -1.98 -5.89
C THR A 12 7.64 -2.21 -5.35
N ALA A 13 8.65 -2.29 -6.22
CA ALA A 13 10.04 -2.40 -5.79
C ALA A 13 10.51 -1.16 -5.01
N LEU A 14 10.12 0.04 -5.44
CA LEU A 14 10.41 1.30 -4.75
C LEU A 14 9.71 1.36 -3.37
N LEU A 15 8.45 0.89 -3.27
CA LEU A 15 7.77 0.74 -1.99
C LEU A 15 8.55 -0.18 -1.06
N LEU A 16 8.93 -1.40 -1.50
CA LEU A 16 9.70 -2.35 -0.69
C LEU A 16 11.03 -1.76 -0.21
N TRP A 17 11.76 -1.11 -1.13
CA TRP A 17 13.01 -0.43 -0.82
C TRP A 17 12.81 0.65 0.23
N SER A 18 11.81 1.52 0.07
CA SER A 18 11.55 2.62 0.99
C SER A 18 11.16 2.12 2.39
N LEU A 19 10.34 1.09 2.48
CA LEU A 19 9.96 0.47 3.74
C LEU A 19 11.17 -0.12 4.49
N ARG A 20 12.08 -0.78 3.77
CA ARG A 20 13.26 -1.41 4.36
C ARG A 20 14.38 -0.42 4.68
N ARG A 21 14.47 0.69 3.94
CA ARG A 21 15.59 1.66 4.08
C ARG A 21 15.22 2.87 4.91
N ILE A 22 13.98 3.30 4.88
CA ILE A 22 13.55 4.57 5.47
C ILE A 22 12.78 4.32 6.77
N VAL A 23 11.81 3.39 6.77
CA VAL A 23 11.00 3.14 7.97
C VAL A 23 11.84 2.45 9.06
N ASN A 24 11.90 3.08 10.21
CA ASN A 24 12.64 2.52 11.36
C ASN A 24 11.76 1.53 12.15
N TRP A 25 11.48 0.36 11.55
CA TRP A 25 10.69 -0.70 12.18
C TRP A 25 11.27 -2.08 11.83
N PRO A 26 12.16 -2.66 12.67
CA PRO A 26 12.91 -3.87 12.32
C PRO A 26 12.04 -5.10 12.10
N ASP A 27 10.91 -5.21 12.81
CA ASP A 27 9.99 -6.36 12.77
C ASP A 27 8.84 -6.17 11.77
N LEU A 28 8.98 -5.26 10.81
CA LEU A 28 7.96 -5.03 9.79
C LEU A 28 7.87 -6.22 8.85
N GLU A 29 6.83 -7.05 9.02
CA GLU A 29 6.50 -8.08 8.05
C GLU A 29 5.78 -7.44 6.85
N ILE A 30 6.25 -7.72 5.64
CA ILE A 30 5.72 -7.16 4.40
C ILE A 30 5.07 -8.29 3.59
N VAL A 31 3.78 -8.18 3.33
CA VAL A 31 3.03 -9.12 2.47
C VAL A 31 2.66 -8.38 1.19
N VAL A 32 3.06 -8.94 0.06
CA VAL A 32 2.69 -8.45 -1.28
C VAL A 32 1.78 -9.48 -1.91
N VAL A 33 0.60 -9.05 -2.34
CA VAL A 33 -0.30 -9.86 -3.17
C VAL A 33 -0.11 -9.42 -4.61
N ASP A 34 0.47 -10.26 -5.44
CA ASP A 34 0.56 -10.00 -6.88
C ASP A 34 -0.68 -10.52 -7.58
N ASN A 35 -1.40 -9.65 -8.24
CA ASN A 35 -2.67 -9.95 -8.88
C ASN A 35 -2.52 -10.40 -10.36
N GLY A 36 -1.56 -11.30 -10.65
CA GLY A 36 -1.37 -11.82 -11.99
C GLY A 36 -0.73 -10.80 -12.93
N SER A 37 0.33 -10.13 -12.46
CA SER A 37 1.06 -9.15 -13.26
C SER A 37 1.77 -9.79 -14.46
N ALA A 38 1.80 -9.06 -15.59
CA ALA A 38 2.46 -9.46 -16.84
C ALA A 38 3.69 -8.59 -17.19
N ASP A 39 4.09 -7.68 -16.31
CA ASP A 39 5.18 -6.71 -16.53
C ASP A 39 6.53 -7.14 -15.92
N GLY A 40 6.64 -8.41 -15.48
CA GLY A 40 7.81 -8.94 -14.77
C GLY A 40 7.81 -8.65 -13.27
N SER A 41 6.69 -8.19 -12.71
CA SER A 41 6.50 -8.02 -11.26
C SER A 41 6.59 -9.35 -10.53
N ALA A 42 5.89 -10.39 -11.03
CA ALA A 42 5.80 -11.69 -10.37
C ALA A 42 7.20 -12.32 -10.15
N GLU A 43 8.06 -12.29 -11.17
CA GLU A 43 9.43 -12.80 -11.12
C GLU A 43 10.28 -12.00 -10.13
N LEU A 44 10.23 -10.66 -10.19
CA LEU A 44 10.96 -9.78 -9.29
C LEU A 44 10.54 -10.00 -7.84
N LEU A 45 9.24 -10.09 -7.58
CA LEU A 45 8.70 -10.30 -6.24
C LEU A 45 8.99 -11.69 -5.69
N ALA A 46 9.01 -12.74 -6.56
CA ALA A 46 9.44 -14.07 -6.15
C ALA A 46 10.91 -14.10 -5.73
N GLU A 47 11.78 -13.38 -6.42
CA GLU A 47 13.17 -13.22 -6.03
C GLU A 47 13.33 -12.42 -4.72
N ALA A 48 12.57 -11.34 -4.56
CA ALA A 48 12.55 -10.54 -3.33
C ALA A 48 12.06 -11.38 -2.13
N ALA A 49 11.05 -12.23 -2.33
CA ALA A 49 10.52 -13.13 -1.30
C ALA A 49 11.57 -14.19 -0.90
N ARG A 50 12.25 -14.82 -1.87
CA ARG A 50 13.36 -15.75 -1.60
C ARG A 50 14.50 -15.08 -0.81
N ALA A 51 14.73 -13.80 -1.02
CA ALA A 51 15.71 -13.00 -0.28
C ALA A 51 15.24 -12.51 1.09
N GLY A 52 13.99 -12.82 1.51
CA GLY A 52 13.41 -12.42 2.79
C GLY A 52 12.98 -10.96 2.87
N ILE A 53 12.84 -10.26 1.73
CA ILE A 53 12.40 -8.86 1.69
C ILE A 53 10.90 -8.74 1.94
N CYS A 54 10.11 -9.68 1.40
CA CYS A 54 8.66 -9.74 1.58
C CYS A 54 8.18 -11.18 1.60
N VAL A 55 6.90 -11.37 1.89
CA VAL A 55 6.13 -12.58 1.57
C VAL A 55 5.36 -12.28 0.30
N LEU A 56 5.37 -13.19 -0.66
CA LEU A 56 4.60 -13.09 -1.89
C LEU A 56 3.42 -14.05 -1.88
N LEU A 57 2.25 -13.52 -2.18
CA LEU A 57 1.05 -14.28 -2.53
C LEU A 57 0.75 -14.00 -4.01
N ALA A 58 1.08 -14.94 -4.88
CA ALA A 58 0.88 -14.77 -6.31
C ALA A 58 -0.48 -15.35 -6.76
N ASN A 59 -1.23 -14.57 -7.50
CA ASN A 59 -2.46 -14.98 -8.17
C ASN A 59 -2.21 -15.17 -9.67
N ASP A 60 -2.93 -16.09 -10.29
CA ASP A 60 -2.84 -16.33 -11.73
C ASP A 60 -3.63 -15.29 -12.54
N VAL A 61 -4.56 -14.59 -11.89
CA VAL A 61 -5.45 -13.60 -12.49
C VAL A 61 -5.62 -12.39 -11.58
N ASN A 62 -5.99 -11.26 -12.16
CA ASN A 62 -6.35 -10.08 -11.37
C ASN A 62 -7.66 -10.31 -10.60
N ARG A 63 -7.55 -10.40 -9.28
CA ARG A 63 -8.68 -10.57 -8.36
C ARG A 63 -9.21 -9.24 -7.83
N GLN A 64 -8.73 -8.14 -8.37
CA GLN A 64 -9.05 -6.79 -7.92
C GLN A 64 -8.36 -6.40 -6.59
N HIS A 65 -8.49 -5.13 -6.20
CA HIS A 65 -7.76 -4.58 -5.07
C HIS A 65 -8.29 -5.10 -3.72
N GLY A 66 -9.60 -4.97 -3.48
CA GLY A 66 -10.22 -5.37 -2.22
C GLY A 66 -10.03 -6.86 -1.89
N PRO A 67 -10.39 -7.79 -2.79
CA PRO A 67 -10.12 -9.22 -2.60
C PRO A 67 -8.64 -9.55 -2.40
N GLY A 68 -7.73 -8.84 -3.08
CA GLY A 68 -6.29 -8.99 -2.87
C GLY A 68 -5.87 -8.59 -1.45
N LEU A 69 -6.35 -7.46 -0.93
CA LEU A 69 -6.11 -7.06 0.46
C LEU A 69 -6.66 -8.09 1.45
N SER A 70 -7.90 -8.56 1.21
CA SER A 70 -8.53 -9.59 2.04
C SER A 70 -7.72 -10.88 2.07
N GLN A 71 -7.14 -11.29 0.94
CA GLN A 71 -6.25 -12.44 0.85
C GLN A 71 -4.99 -12.24 1.71
N GLY A 72 -4.33 -11.10 1.61
CA GLY A 72 -3.13 -10.78 2.39
C GLY A 72 -3.39 -10.77 3.90
N ILE A 73 -4.51 -10.18 4.33
CA ILE A 73 -4.90 -10.12 5.74
C ILE A 73 -5.28 -11.52 6.26
N SER A 74 -6.05 -12.28 5.49
CA SER A 74 -6.43 -13.67 5.84
C SER A 74 -5.20 -14.57 5.97
N TRP A 75 -4.20 -14.38 5.12
CA TRP A 75 -2.94 -15.09 5.21
C TRP A 75 -2.20 -14.79 6.52
N LEU A 76 -2.12 -13.48 6.90
CA LEU A 76 -1.53 -13.09 8.18
C LEU A 76 -2.27 -13.71 9.37
N ALA A 77 -3.60 -13.75 9.32
CA ALA A 77 -4.44 -14.35 10.36
C ALA A 77 -4.23 -15.87 10.49
N SER A 78 -4.10 -16.58 9.37
CA SER A 78 -3.99 -18.04 9.34
C SER A 78 -2.62 -18.56 9.78
N ARG A 79 -1.56 -17.80 9.50
CA ARG A 79 -0.17 -18.28 9.65
C ARG A 79 0.25 -18.53 11.10
N ARG A 80 -0.24 -17.73 12.04
CA ARG A 80 0.21 -17.77 13.45
C ARG A 80 -0.92 -18.09 14.43
N GLY A 81 -2.14 -18.29 13.95
CA GLY A 81 -3.33 -18.39 14.81
C GLY A 81 -3.65 -17.11 15.59
N LEU A 82 -2.86 -16.06 15.40
CA LEU A 82 -2.99 -14.76 16.04
C LEU A 82 -2.82 -13.67 14.98
N LEU A 83 -3.74 -12.70 14.98
CA LEU A 83 -3.59 -11.50 14.17
C LEU A 83 -2.38 -10.67 14.65
N PRO A 84 -1.67 -9.97 13.76
CA PRO A 84 -0.69 -8.99 14.19
C PRO A 84 -1.39 -7.87 14.97
N ALA A 85 -0.66 -7.20 15.86
CA ALA A 85 -1.22 -6.10 16.64
C ALA A 85 -1.75 -4.96 15.77
N TRP A 86 -1.10 -4.71 14.63
CA TRP A 86 -1.48 -3.70 13.66
C TRP A 86 -1.20 -4.17 12.24
N ILE A 87 -2.06 -3.76 11.30
CA ILE A 87 -1.83 -3.92 9.87
C ILE A 87 -1.77 -2.52 9.24
N TRP A 88 -0.69 -2.26 8.52
CA TRP A 88 -0.56 -1.07 7.70
C TRP A 88 -0.83 -1.45 6.25
N ILE A 89 -1.91 -0.96 5.67
CA ILE A 89 -2.26 -1.12 4.25
C ILE A 89 -1.60 0.03 3.50
N LEU A 90 -0.93 -0.29 2.40
CA LEU A 90 -0.32 0.69 1.51
C LEU A 90 -0.61 0.30 0.06
N ASP A 91 -0.90 1.29 -0.78
CA ASP A 91 -0.92 1.09 -2.23
C ASP A 91 0.49 0.83 -2.77
N SER A 92 0.60 0.08 -3.86
CA SER A 92 1.89 -0.30 -4.44
C SER A 92 2.69 0.86 -5.02
N ASP A 93 2.07 2.03 -5.19
CA ASP A 93 2.67 3.27 -5.68
C ASP A 93 2.91 4.32 -4.59
N VAL A 94 2.93 3.88 -3.34
CA VAL A 94 3.34 4.68 -2.18
C VAL A 94 4.84 4.53 -1.94
N VAL A 95 5.48 5.61 -1.52
CA VAL A 95 6.87 5.62 -1.07
C VAL A 95 6.91 6.13 0.37
N ALA A 96 7.48 5.36 1.28
CA ALA A 96 7.75 5.85 2.63
C ALA A 96 8.85 6.93 2.57
N ALA A 97 8.61 8.09 3.18
CA ALA A 97 9.48 9.25 3.06
C ALA A 97 10.09 9.69 4.40
N ARG A 98 9.61 9.15 5.53
CA ARG A 98 10.11 9.45 6.88
C ARG A 98 10.31 8.20 7.71
N PRO A 99 11.36 8.18 8.57
CA PRO A 99 11.65 7.02 9.43
C PRO A 99 10.54 6.73 10.46
N ASP A 100 9.85 7.77 10.89
CA ASP A 100 8.81 7.74 11.92
C ASP A 100 7.38 7.51 11.37
N ALA A 101 7.21 7.26 10.07
CA ALA A 101 5.90 7.17 9.44
C ALA A 101 4.95 6.20 10.17
N LEU A 102 5.42 5.00 10.51
CA LEU A 102 4.62 4.02 11.22
C LEU A 102 4.49 4.35 12.72
N SER A 103 5.58 4.72 13.39
CA SER A 103 5.57 4.98 14.84
C SER A 103 4.72 6.21 15.19
N ALA A 104 4.73 7.25 14.36
CA ALA A 104 3.90 8.43 14.55
C ALA A 104 2.41 8.11 14.40
N ALA A 105 2.02 7.32 13.38
CA ALA A 105 0.64 6.89 13.20
C ALA A 105 0.17 6.01 14.36
N LEU A 106 1.01 5.07 14.85
CA LEU A 106 0.72 4.25 16.03
C LEU A 106 0.58 5.09 17.31
N ALA A 107 1.35 6.15 17.47
CA ALA A 107 1.22 7.07 18.60
C ALA A 107 -0.16 7.77 18.60
N VAL A 108 -0.63 8.20 17.42
CA VAL A 108 -1.98 8.78 17.27
C VAL A 108 -3.06 7.73 17.57
N ALA A 109 -2.91 6.51 17.05
CA ALA A 109 -3.84 5.42 17.33
C ALA A 109 -4.03 5.21 18.85
N ARG A 110 -2.93 5.11 19.58
CA ARG A 110 -2.94 4.92 21.05
C ARG A 110 -3.53 6.14 21.76
N ALA A 111 -3.10 7.35 21.43
CA ALA A 111 -3.56 8.58 22.06
C ALA A 111 -5.07 8.84 21.88
N ARG A 112 -5.64 8.34 20.79
CA ARG A 112 -7.06 8.51 20.46
C ARG A 112 -7.91 7.26 20.71
N SER A 113 -7.30 6.17 21.20
CA SER A 113 -7.96 4.86 21.30
C SER A 113 -8.64 4.45 20.00
N ALA A 114 -7.97 4.75 18.87
CA ALA A 114 -8.50 4.51 17.54
C ALA A 114 -8.00 3.18 17.00
N ALA A 115 -8.91 2.42 16.36
CA ALA A 115 -8.58 1.18 15.68
C ALA A 115 -8.35 1.38 14.16
N LEU A 116 -8.71 2.55 13.64
CA LEU A 116 -8.45 2.97 12.27
C LEU A 116 -7.75 4.32 12.26
N VAL A 117 -6.62 4.42 11.55
CA VAL A 117 -5.86 5.67 11.40
C VAL A 117 -5.50 5.87 9.94
N GLY A 118 -5.89 7.00 9.41
CA GLY A 118 -5.68 7.33 7.99
C GLY A 118 -5.78 8.82 7.71
N GLU A 119 -5.52 9.18 6.47
CA GLU A 119 -5.71 10.56 6.02
C GLU A 119 -7.16 10.79 5.64
N PRO A 120 -7.83 11.79 6.24
CA PRO A 120 -9.25 12.02 6.03
C PRO A 120 -9.56 12.28 4.56
N ARG A 121 -10.61 11.64 4.09
CA ARG A 121 -11.19 11.84 2.78
C ARG A 121 -12.70 11.86 2.93
N TRP A 122 -13.36 12.87 2.36
CA TRP A 122 -14.79 12.85 2.19
C TRP A 122 -15.13 12.00 0.96
N ASP A 123 -15.98 11.00 1.16
CA ASP A 123 -16.57 10.24 0.05
C ASP A 123 -17.90 10.87 -0.37
N PRO A 124 -17.94 11.59 -1.50
CA PRO A 124 -19.16 12.26 -1.96
C PRO A 124 -20.24 11.29 -2.47
N TRP A 125 -19.85 10.07 -2.85
CA TRP A 125 -20.79 9.08 -3.36
C TRP A 125 -21.59 8.41 -2.25
N HIS A 126 -20.94 8.11 -1.15
CA HIS A 126 -21.54 7.42 -0.02
C HIS A 126 -21.86 8.35 1.15
N GLN A 127 -21.46 9.62 1.06
CA GLN A 127 -21.68 10.64 2.10
C GLN A 127 -21.18 10.22 3.49
N VAL A 128 -20.02 9.56 3.55
CA VAL A 128 -19.38 9.14 4.78
C VAL A 128 -17.97 9.71 4.92
N ASP A 129 -17.59 9.99 6.16
CA ASP A 129 -16.19 10.24 6.48
C ASP A 129 -15.39 8.97 6.30
N SER A 130 -14.34 9.05 5.52
CA SER A 130 -13.47 7.92 5.19
C SER A 130 -11.99 8.31 5.25
N PHE A 131 -11.14 7.34 5.07
CA PHE A 131 -9.70 7.56 4.90
C PHE A 131 -9.24 7.09 3.52
N GLY A 132 -8.17 7.70 3.02
CA GLY A 132 -7.53 7.23 1.80
C GLY A 132 -6.94 5.84 1.98
N LEU A 133 -7.29 4.91 1.08
CA LEU A 133 -6.78 3.52 1.12
C LEU A 133 -5.27 3.44 0.90
N TYR A 134 -4.70 4.41 0.19
CA TYR A 134 -3.27 4.45 -0.12
C TYR A 134 -2.37 4.36 1.12
N SER A 135 -2.86 4.72 2.31
CA SER A 135 -2.17 4.52 3.58
C SER A 135 -3.18 4.45 4.73
N LEU A 136 -3.50 3.25 5.16
CA LEU A 136 -4.46 2.98 6.24
C LEU A 136 -3.82 2.05 7.27
N LEU A 137 -3.77 2.51 8.52
CA LEU A 137 -3.34 1.69 9.66
C LEU A 137 -4.58 1.18 10.40
N MET A 138 -4.67 -0.14 10.63
CA MET A 138 -5.81 -0.76 11.30
C MET A 138 -5.38 -1.74 12.40
N ASP A 139 -6.16 -1.77 13.47
CA ASP A 139 -6.14 -2.85 14.46
C ASP A 139 -7.02 -4.01 13.95
N PRO A 140 -6.43 -5.12 13.51
CA PRO A 140 -7.18 -6.20 12.92
C PRO A 140 -8.05 -6.95 13.94
N ALA A 141 -7.73 -6.92 15.22
CA ALA A 141 -8.56 -7.55 16.25
C ALA A 141 -9.91 -6.83 16.40
N VAL A 142 -9.92 -5.52 16.23
CA VAL A 142 -11.15 -4.72 16.26
C VAL A 142 -11.86 -4.74 14.91
N VAL A 143 -11.12 -4.46 13.85
CA VAL A 143 -11.70 -4.21 12.51
C VAL A 143 -12.05 -5.51 11.80
N TRP A 144 -11.14 -6.50 11.79
CA TRP A 144 -11.33 -7.75 11.05
C TRP A 144 -12.17 -8.78 11.80
N GLN A 145 -11.97 -8.92 13.12
CA GLN A 145 -12.73 -9.89 13.93
C GLN A 145 -14.17 -9.44 14.20
N GLN A 146 -14.44 -8.15 14.31
CA GLN A 146 -15.81 -7.65 14.51
C GLN A 146 -16.67 -7.66 13.25
N ARG A 147 -16.22 -8.32 12.19
CA ARG A 147 -16.95 -8.53 10.94
C ARG A 147 -17.33 -7.23 10.24
N THR A 148 -16.35 -6.33 10.13
CA THR A 148 -16.50 -5.21 9.18
C THR A 148 -16.52 -5.70 7.72
N GLY A 149 -16.36 -7.01 7.49
CA GLY A 149 -16.41 -7.69 6.19
C GLY A 149 -15.04 -7.75 5.50
N PRO A 150 -14.89 -8.63 4.52
CA PRO A 150 -13.78 -8.55 3.59
C PRO A 150 -13.86 -7.23 2.81
N PHE A 151 -12.73 -6.73 2.36
CA PHE A 151 -12.73 -5.59 1.44
C PHE A 151 -13.50 -5.97 0.17
N ALA A 152 -14.49 -5.16 -0.18
CA ALA A 152 -15.31 -5.39 -1.35
C ALA A 152 -14.60 -4.96 -2.64
N ASP A 153 -15.21 -5.30 -3.76
CA ASP A 153 -14.65 -5.04 -5.08
C ASP A 153 -15.64 -4.35 -6.02
N ASP A 154 -16.40 -3.45 -5.48
CA ASP A 154 -17.40 -2.65 -6.17
C ASP A 154 -16.90 -1.27 -6.62
N GLY A 155 -15.58 -1.07 -6.65
CA GLY A 155 -14.94 0.19 -7.00
C GLY A 155 -14.56 1.05 -5.78
N ASP A 156 -15.08 0.80 -4.61
CA ASP A 156 -14.64 1.36 -3.34
C ASP A 156 -14.46 0.26 -2.28
N PRO A 157 -13.27 -0.36 -2.20
CA PRO A 157 -13.02 -1.47 -1.29
C PRO A 157 -13.16 -1.09 0.19
N LEU A 158 -13.27 0.19 0.51
CA LEU A 158 -13.37 0.69 1.89
C LEU A 158 -14.78 1.08 2.32
N PHE A 159 -15.74 1.16 1.39
CA PHE A 159 -17.08 1.62 1.74
C PHE A 159 -17.70 0.81 2.87
N ASP A 160 -17.72 -0.51 2.74
CA ASP A 160 -18.27 -1.40 3.75
C ASP A 160 -17.49 -1.34 5.06
N LEU A 161 -16.17 -1.16 4.99
CA LEU A 161 -15.32 -1.01 6.15
C LEU A 161 -15.73 0.22 6.97
N PHE A 162 -15.79 1.40 6.37
CA PHE A 162 -16.08 2.64 7.08
C PHE A 162 -17.54 2.72 7.53
N THR A 163 -18.49 2.28 6.71
CA THR A 163 -19.90 2.20 7.09
C THR A 163 -20.09 1.26 8.29
N SER A 164 -19.44 0.11 8.27
CA SER A 164 -19.51 -0.85 9.39
C SER A 164 -18.78 -0.32 10.63
N ALA A 165 -17.62 0.31 10.46
CA ALA A 165 -16.88 0.92 11.56
C ALA A 165 -17.71 2.01 12.26
N ALA A 166 -18.35 2.89 11.50
CA ALA A 166 -19.25 3.92 12.04
C ALA A 166 -20.42 3.29 12.81
N ARG A 167 -21.08 2.27 12.25
CA ARG A 167 -22.20 1.58 12.89
C ARG A 167 -21.80 0.87 14.18
N LEU A 168 -20.59 0.33 14.25
CA LEU A 168 -20.08 -0.40 15.41
C LEU A 168 -19.38 0.51 16.43
N GLY A 169 -19.30 1.82 16.17
CA GLY A 169 -18.62 2.77 17.05
C GLY A 169 -17.10 2.53 17.13
N VAL A 170 -16.49 2.01 16.06
CA VAL A 170 -15.04 1.80 15.99
C VAL A 170 -14.33 3.14 15.99
N GLY A 171 -13.39 3.34 16.92
CA GLY A 171 -12.61 4.57 17.02
C GLY A 171 -11.78 4.82 15.76
N MET A 172 -11.88 6.02 15.20
CA MET A 172 -11.15 6.47 14.03
C MET A 172 -10.33 7.72 14.36
N ALA A 173 -9.12 7.84 13.83
CA ALA A 173 -8.27 9.02 14.04
C ALA A 173 -7.59 9.47 12.74
N ALA A 174 -7.62 10.78 12.50
CA ALA A 174 -6.94 11.39 11.38
C ALA A 174 -5.41 11.40 11.61
N PHE A 175 -4.66 11.06 10.56
CA PHE A 175 -3.21 11.19 10.50
C PHE A 175 -2.78 11.64 9.10
N PRO A 176 -2.01 12.73 8.98
CA PRO A 176 -1.68 13.33 7.69
C PRO A 176 -0.53 12.59 7.00
N PHE A 177 -0.77 11.38 6.52
CA PHE A 177 0.26 10.56 5.90
C PHE A 177 0.95 11.27 4.75
N THR A 178 0.20 11.82 3.80
CA THR A 178 0.78 12.54 2.64
C THR A 178 1.01 14.01 2.95
N ALA A 179 0.04 14.71 3.54
CA ALA A 179 0.16 16.11 3.89
C ALA A 179 1.29 16.37 4.92
N GLY A 180 1.52 15.43 5.84
CA GLY A 180 2.64 15.45 6.80
C GLY A 180 3.97 14.97 6.23
N GLY A 181 4.00 14.54 4.98
CA GLY A 181 5.21 14.05 4.30
C GLY A 181 5.75 12.74 4.84
N HIS A 182 4.94 11.95 5.55
CA HIS A 182 5.33 10.64 6.06
C HIS A 182 5.43 9.60 4.95
N VAL A 183 4.52 9.69 3.99
CA VAL A 183 4.56 8.93 2.74
C VAL A 183 4.32 9.87 1.56
N ILE A 184 4.70 9.43 0.36
CA ILE A 184 4.37 10.07 -0.91
C ILE A 184 3.53 9.08 -1.69
N HIS A 185 2.31 9.44 -2.05
CA HIS A 185 1.44 8.64 -2.91
C HIS A 185 1.49 9.20 -4.32
N ARG A 186 2.01 8.40 -5.27
CA ARG A 186 2.09 8.80 -6.67
C ARG A 186 0.70 8.92 -7.28
N GLY A 187 -0.15 7.97 -7.00
CA GLY A 187 -1.52 7.85 -7.51
C GLY A 187 -1.58 7.45 -8.99
N ARG A 188 -2.71 6.86 -9.36
CA ARG A 188 -3.09 6.55 -10.75
C ARG A 188 -2.19 5.53 -11.48
N SER A 189 -1.50 4.66 -10.75
CA SER A 189 -0.56 3.71 -11.37
C SER A 189 -1.24 2.70 -12.27
N SER A 190 -2.36 2.13 -11.84
CA SER A 190 -3.16 1.21 -12.66
C SER A 190 -3.70 1.90 -13.91
N LEU A 191 -4.13 3.16 -13.81
CA LEU A 191 -4.60 3.94 -14.95
C LEU A 191 -3.48 4.26 -15.94
N SER A 192 -2.31 4.61 -15.43
CA SER A 192 -1.12 4.82 -16.26
C SER A 192 -0.78 3.57 -17.06
N TRP A 193 -0.88 2.39 -16.45
CA TRP A 193 -0.65 1.11 -17.13
C TRP A 193 -1.72 0.83 -18.19
N VAL A 194 -3.02 0.97 -17.86
CA VAL A 194 -4.12 0.76 -18.81
C VAL A 194 -3.96 1.65 -20.04
N TYR A 195 -3.61 2.92 -19.84
CA TYR A 195 -3.39 3.85 -20.92
C TYR A 195 -2.17 3.49 -21.77
N ALA A 196 -1.05 3.16 -21.12
CA ALA A 196 0.20 2.79 -21.81
C ALA A 196 0.08 1.50 -22.61
N ALA A 197 -0.74 0.54 -22.15
CA ALA A 197 -1.04 -0.69 -22.89
C ALA A 197 -1.79 -0.45 -24.19
N GLY A 198 -2.46 0.70 -24.34
CA GLY A 198 -3.22 1.05 -25.55
C GLY A 198 -4.44 0.18 -25.82
N ASP A 199 -4.87 -0.62 -24.85
CA ASP A 199 -6.02 -1.51 -24.97
C ASP A 199 -7.32 -0.72 -24.82
N ARG A 200 -7.84 -0.24 -25.93
CA ARG A 200 -9.10 0.51 -25.99
C ARG A 200 -10.33 -0.33 -25.63
N SER A 201 -10.22 -1.63 -25.58
CA SER A 201 -11.31 -2.51 -25.16
C SER A 201 -11.41 -2.61 -23.63
N HIS A 202 -10.39 -2.15 -22.90
CA HIS A 202 -10.40 -2.16 -21.44
C HIS A 202 -11.49 -1.23 -20.88
N PRO A 203 -12.33 -1.66 -19.95
CA PRO A 203 -13.49 -0.87 -19.45
C PRO A 203 -13.13 0.52 -18.92
N HIS A 204 -11.90 0.70 -18.45
CA HIS A 204 -11.42 1.96 -17.87
C HIS A 204 -10.52 2.76 -18.83
N TYR A 205 -10.39 2.38 -20.10
CA TYR A 205 -9.45 3.05 -21.03
C TYR A 205 -9.78 4.53 -21.22
N GLU A 206 -11.04 4.87 -21.48
CA GLU A 206 -11.47 6.26 -21.71
C GLU A 206 -11.25 7.13 -20.47
N TRP A 207 -11.48 6.57 -19.29
CA TRP A 207 -11.19 7.27 -18.04
C TRP A 207 -9.68 7.40 -17.81
N ALA A 208 -8.91 6.36 -18.11
CA ALA A 208 -7.44 6.36 -18.02
C ALA A 208 -6.82 7.41 -18.95
N ALA A 209 -7.37 7.62 -20.15
CA ALA A 209 -6.89 8.62 -21.11
C ALA A 209 -6.87 10.06 -20.53
N GLY A 210 -7.83 10.38 -19.63
CA GLY A 210 -7.88 11.68 -18.96
C GLY A 210 -7.21 11.71 -17.57
N HIS A 211 -6.80 10.56 -17.02
CA HIS A 211 -6.42 10.45 -15.61
C HIS A 211 -5.14 9.59 -15.40
N HIS A 212 -4.28 9.43 -16.40
CA HIS A 212 -3.10 8.56 -16.30
C HIS A 212 -1.87 9.24 -15.68
N ASP A 213 -1.83 10.56 -15.63
CA ASP A 213 -0.71 11.28 -15.06
C ASP A 213 -0.66 11.15 -13.53
N PRO A 214 0.52 11.05 -12.93
CA PRO A 214 0.68 11.10 -11.48
C PRO A 214 0.10 12.39 -10.90
N HIS A 215 -0.58 12.30 -9.74
CA HIS A 215 -1.14 13.50 -9.14
C HIS A 215 -0.60 13.84 -7.73
N PHE A 216 0.18 12.95 -7.13
CA PHE A 216 0.87 13.16 -5.85
C PHE A 216 0.01 13.70 -4.70
N GLY A 217 -1.30 13.35 -4.69
CA GLY A 217 -2.25 13.82 -3.68
C GLY A 217 -2.41 15.34 -3.60
N GLN A 218 -1.95 16.11 -4.62
CA GLN A 218 -1.89 17.57 -4.64
C GLN A 218 -1.05 18.18 -3.49
N VAL A 219 -0.09 17.42 -2.96
CA VAL A 219 0.80 17.88 -1.90
C VAL A 219 1.97 18.67 -2.52
N PRO A 220 2.17 19.93 -2.14
CA PRO A 220 3.24 20.75 -2.72
C PRO A 220 4.63 20.12 -2.60
N GLY A 221 5.36 20.06 -3.71
CA GLY A 221 6.71 19.50 -3.79
C GLY A 221 6.81 17.98 -3.58
N ALA A 222 5.68 17.25 -3.57
CA ALA A 222 5.71 15.79 -3.44
C ALA A 222 6.32 15.12 -4.66
N ASP A 223 6.08 15.67 -5.85
CA ASP A 223 6.67 15.23 -7.12
C ASP A 223 8.19 15.31 -7.12
N GLN A 224 8.76 16.42 -6.63
CA GLN A 224 10.21 16.62 -6.53
C GLN A 224 10.82 15.67 -5.51
N ARG A 225 10.20 15.52 -4.33
CA ARG A 225 10.66 14.56 -3.31
C ARG A 225 10.58 13.12 -3.82
N TYR A 226 9.51 12.77 -4.54
CA TYR A 226 9.38 11.47 -5.18
C TYR A 226 10.49 11.22 -6.18
N ALA A 227 10.79 12.21 -7.05
CA ALA A 227 11.85 12.11 -8.04
C ALA A 227 13.23 11.87 -7.40
N VAL A 228 13.54 12.53 -6.28
CA VAL A 228 14.77 12.30 -5.53
C VAL A 228 14.84 10.87 -4.99
N LEU A 229 13.78 10.37 -4.37
CA LEU A 229 13.74 9.02 -3.84
C LEU A 229 13.80 7.96 -4.95
N LEU A 230 13.09 8.18 -6.05
CA LEU A 230 13.14 7.30 -7.22
C LEU A 230 14.55 7.25 -7.83
N GLN A 231 15.24 8.38 -7.92
CA GLN A 231 16.61 8.40 -8.41
C GLN A 231 17.55 7.64 -7.47
N ALA A 232 17.46 7.90 -6.17
CA ALA A 232 18.28 7.18 -5.17
C ALA A 232 18.03 5.67 -5.17
N PHE A 233 16.79 5.24 -5.39
CA PHE A 233 16.42 3.84 -5.58
C PHE A 233 17.05 3.27 -6.86
N ARG A 234 16.88 3.97 -7.99
CA ARG A 234 17.42 3.54 -9.29
C ARG A 234 18.95 3.41 -9.27
N ASP A 235 19.65 4.31 -8.61
CA ASP A 235 21.11 4.26 -8.49
C ASP A 235 21.59 3.01 -7.74
N GLN A 236 20.77 2.47 -6.84
CA GLN A 236 21.09 1.28 -6.05
C GLN A 236 20.60 -0.03 -6.68
N THR A 237 19.66 0.02 -7.61
CA THR A 237 18.96 -1.18 -8.12
C THR A 237 19.10 -1.41 -9.62
N ARG A 238 19.92 -0.64 -10.35
CA ARG A 238 20.11 -0.85 -11.79
C ARG A 238 21.18 -1.92 -12.08
N PRO A 239 20.84 -2.94 -12.89
CA PRO A 239 19.51 -3.25 -13.43
C PRO A 239 18.57 -3.74 -12.33
N LEU A 240 17.26 -3.43 -12.42
CA LEU A 240 16.27 -3.85 -11.42
C LEU A 240 16.02 -5.37 -11.54
N THR A 241 16.59 -6.11 -10.60
CA THR A 241 16.45 -7.56 -10.43
C THR A 241 16.20 -7.86 -8.96
N GLY A 242 15.78 -9.07 -8.63
CA GLY A 242 15.60 -9.47 -7.22
C GLY A 242 16.90 -9.37 -6.41
N PRO A 243 18.07 -9.83 -6.91
CA PRO A 243 19.34 -9.67 -6.20
C PRO A 243 19.73 -8.22 -5.94
N THR A 244 19.57 -7.30 -6.92
CA THR A 244 19.89 -5.88 -6.73
C THR A 244 18.91 -5.21 -5.77
N LEU A 245 17.62 -5.52 -5.87
CA LEU A 245 16.62 -5.06 -4.92
C LEU A 245 16.92 -5.56 -3.51
N ALA A 246 17.23 -6.84 -3.34
CA ALA A 246 17.55 -7.41 -2.04
C ALA A 246 18.80 -6.76 -1.43
N ALA A 247 19.84 -6.51 -2.23
CA ALA A 247 21.04 -5.80 -1.77
C ALA A 247 20.70 -4.37 -1.32
N ALA A 248 19.90 -3.65 -2.11
CA ALA A 248 19.48 -2.28 -1.80
C ALA A 248 18.57 -2.19 -0.56
N CYS A 249 17.75 -3.20 -0.28
CA CYS A 249 16.88 -3.27 0.90
C CYS A 249 17.62 -3.58 2.21
N ARG A 250 18.84 -4.10 2.16
CA ARG A 250 19.59 -4.41 3.39
C ARG A 250 20.01 -3.11 4.07
N HIS A 251 19.71 -2.99 5.37
CA HIS A 251 20.29 -1.90 6.16
C HIS A 251 21.81 -2.04 6.19
N PRO A 252 22.55 -0.93 6.08
CA PRO A 252 23.95 -0.98 6.47
C PRO A 252 24.03 -1.47 7.91
N PRO A 253 25.06 -2.23 8.31
CA PRO A 253 25.24 -2.65 9.70
C PRO A 253 25.13 -1.41 10.59
N ARG A 254 24.35 -1.52 11.67
CA ARG A 254 24.26 -0.43 12.68
C ARG A 254 25.67 -0.17 13.19
N ARG A 255 26.17 1.03 12.95
CA ARG A 255 27.41 1.53 13.60
C ARG A 255 27.10 1.88 15.03
#